data_e7192550f7966a65e286378deefce24f
#
_entry.id   e7192550f7966a65e286378deefce24f
#
_cell.length_a   1.000
_cell.length_b   1.000
_cell.length_c   1.000
_cell.angle_alpha   90.00
_cell.angle_beta   90.00
_cell.angle_gamma   90.00
#
_symmetry.space_group_name_H-M   'P 1'
#
loop_
_entity.id
_entity.type
_entity.pdbx_description
1 polymer ?
#
loop_
_entity_poly.entity_id
_entity_poly.type
_entity_poly.pdbx_seq_one_letter_code
_entity_poly.pdbx_strand_id
1 'polypeptide(L)'
;MSNIVDIEYAYPRVSTPKQSLDRQIQNIRAAYPNAIMFPEKYTGTRIDRPQWNKLHRQILADVERGLKVRVIFDEASRLARNAEEGTRIYEELFNLGVELIFLKTPHINSETYKAALNNQLEIATLDDAATNELVQGIAGAINKYILALAKQQIFLAFQSAEAEVEYLHQRVSEGVRDRKSVV
;
A
#
# COMPACT_ATOMS: atom_id res chain seq x y z
N MET A 1 -8.07 -15.35 -16.16
CA MET A 1 -7.89 -16.42 -15.13
C MET A 1 -8.08 -15.77 -13.78
N SER A 2 -9.08 -16.21 -12.99
CA SER A 2 -9.30 -15.69 -11.63
C SER A 2 -8.05 -15.98 -10.79
N ASN A 3 -7.41 -14.94 -10.26
CA ASN A 3 -6.32 -15.08 -9.31
C ASN A 3 -6.92 -15.66 -8.01
N ILE A 4 -6.91 -16.98 -7.88
CA ILE A 4 -7.36 -17.64 -6.66
C ILE A 4 -6.33 -17.27 -5.59
N VAL A 5 -6.78 -16.54 -4.57
CA VAL A 5 -5.99 -16.21 -3.39
C VAL A 5 -6.27 -17.28 -2.34
N ASP A 6 -5.21 -17.82 -1.72
CA ASP A 6 -5.33 -18.89 -0.74
C ASP A 6 -5.68 -18.34 0.65
N ILE A 7 -5.17 -17.15 0.99
CA ILE A 7 -5.37 -16.56 2.30
C ILE A 7 -5.46 -15.03 2.22
N GLU A 8 -6.40 -14.45 2.97
CA GLU A 8 -6.65 -13.02 3.05
C GLU A 8 -6.41 -12.50 4.47
N TYR A 9 -5.55 -11.51 4.59
CA TYR A 9 -5.27 -10.80 5.83
C TYR A 9 -5.75 -9.37 5.74
N ALA A 10 -6.12 -8.78 6.88
CA ALA A 10 -6.47 -7.37 6.96
C ALA A 10 -5.80 -6.69 8.15
N TYR A 11 -5.33 -5.47 7.93
CA TYR A 11 -4.63 -4.69 8.94
C TYR A 11 -5.33 -3.34 9.20
N PRO A 12 -6.42 -3.33 9.99
CA PRO A 12 -7.03 -2.09 10.47
C PRO A 12 -6.17 -1.48 11.58
N ARG A 13 -5.85 -0.18 11.46
CA ARG A 13 -5.01 0.54 12.42
C ARG A 13 -5.60 1.90 12.76
N VAL A 14 -5.54 2.29 14.04
CA VAL A 14 -5.84 3.67 14.47
C VAL A 14 -4.60 4.36 14.98
N SER A 15 -4.48 5.66 14.68
CA SER A 15 -3.36 6.50 15.08
C SER A 15 -3.66 7.33 16.33
N THR A 16 -4.91 7.36 16.79
CA THR A 16 -5.31 8.07 18.01
C THR A 16 -6.32 7.25 18.82
N PRO A 17 -6.37 7.42 20.18
CA PRO A 17 -7.35 6.71 21.03
C PRO A 17 -8.82 7.04 20.72
N LYS A 18 -9.08 8.20 20.06
CA LYS A 18 -10.42 8.67 19.71
C LYS A 18 -10.96 8.09 18.38
N GLN A 19 -10.10 7.47 17.57
CA GLN A 19 -10.52 6.83 16.33
C GLN A 19 -11.03 5.42 16.61
N SER A 20 -12.17 5.06 16.01
CA SER A 20 -12.71 3.71 16.09
C SER A 20 -12.11 2.81 15.02
N LEU A 21 -11.64 1.64 15.42
CA LEU A 21 -11.30 0.54 14.52
C LEU A 21 -12.54 -0.05 13.84
N ASP A 22 -13.70 0.08 14.46
CA ASP A 22 -14.93 -0.58 14.04
C ASP A 22 -15.32 -0.21 12.61
N ARG A 23 -15.19 1.08 12.26
CA ARG A 23 -15.47 1.55 10.90
C ARG A 23 -14.56 0.90 9.86
N GLN A 24 -13.26 0.80 10.14
CA GLN A 24 -12.31 0.15 9.22
C GLN A 24 -12.62 -1.35 9.09
N ILE A 25 -12.89 -2.00 10.21
CA ILE A 25 -13.26 -3.43 10.25
C ILE A 25 -14.55 -3.66 9.44
N GLN A 26 -15.55 -2.80 9.59
CA GLN A 26 -16.80 -2.88 8.81
C GLN A 26 -16.55 -2.70 7.31
N ASN A 27 -15.77 -1.69 6.91
CA ASN A 27 -15.41 -1.46 5.51
C ASN A 27 -14.71 -2.68 4.91
N ILE A 28 -13.73 -3.24 5.63
CA ILE A 28 -12.99 -4.41 5.18
C ILE A 28 -13.90 -5.63 5.10
N ARG A 29 -14.71 -5.90 6.12
CA ARG A 29 -15.63 -7.05 6.12
C ARG A 29 -16.69 -6.99 5.04
N ALA A 30 -17.14 -5.79 4.67
CA ALA A 30 -18.09 -5.60 3.58
C ALA A 30 -17.52 -6.05 2.22
N ALA A 31 -16.24 -5.85 1.98
CA ALA A 31 -15.56 -6.21 0.74
C ALA A 31 -14.88 -7.61 0.82
N TYR A 32 -14.32 -7.96 1.99
CA TYR A 32 -13.55 -9.17 2.25
C TYR A 32 -14.02 -9.84 3.55
N PRO A 33 -15.15 -10.53 3.55
CA PRO A 33 -15.79 -11.07 4.77
C PRO A 33 -14.95 -12.14 5.47
N ASN A 34 -14.10 -12.85 4.73
CA ASN A 34 -13.29 -13.96 5.25
C ASN A 34 -11.88 -13.52 5.68
N ALA A 35 -11.51 -12.24 5.52
CA ALA A 35 -10.17 -11.76 5.85
C ALA A 35 -9.87 -11.90 7.35
N ILE A 36 -8.71 -12.46 7.67
CA ILE A 36 -8.21 -12.61 9.02
C ILE A 36 -7.68 -11.25 9.51
N MET A 37 -8.29 -10.71 10.56
CA MET A 37 -8.02 -9.37 11.07
C MET A 37 -6.83 -9.33 12.02
N PHE A 38 -5.93 -8.36 11.82
CA PHE A 38 -4.83 -7.98 12.72
C PHE A 38 -5.01 -6.53 13.18
N PRO A 39 -5.94 -6.26 14.11
CA PRO A 39 -6.26 -4.91 14.52
C PRO A 39 -5.16 -4.31 15.39
N GLU A 40 -4.61 -3.16 14.99
CA GLU A 40 -3.56 -2.43 15.71
C GLU A 40 -4.13 -1.20 16.42
N LYS A 41 -4.10 -1.21 17.75
CA LYS A 41 -4.46 -0.04 18.55
C LYS A 41 -3.20 0.70 18.96
N TYR A 42 -3.12 1.97 18.57
CA TYR A 42 -2.02 2.83 18.98
C TYR A 42 -2.08 3.11 20.49
N THR A 43 -0.97 2.87 21.19
CA THR A 43 -0.79 3.20 22.60
C THR A 43 0.23 4.32 22.78
N GLY A 44 -0.11 5.52 22.29
CA GLY A 44 0.55 6.81 22.58
C GLY A 44 2.01 6.96 22.19
N THR A 45 2.96 6.35 22.86
CA THR A 45 4.40 6.66 22.74
C THR A 45 5.26 5.55 22.15
N ARG A 46 4.73 4.37 21.92
CA ARG A 46 5.52 3.23 21.42
C ARG A 46 5.53 3.18 19.91
N ILE A 47 6.75 3.11 19.35
CA ILE A 47 7.02 2.85 17.93
C ILE A 47 6.64 1.40 17.57
N ASP A 48 6.42 0.57 18.58
CA ASP A 48 6.15 -0.86 18.43
C ASP A 48 4.77 -1.12 17.82
N ARG A 49 4.75 -1.98 16.80
CA ARG A 49 3.56 -2.41 16.04
C ARG A 49 3.39 -3.93 16.16
N PRO A 50 3.00 -4.45 17.33
CA PRO A 50 3.00 -5.88 17.60
C PRO A 50 2.11 -6.68 16.66
N GLN A 51 0.94 -6.13 16.26
CA GLN A 51 0.06 -6.81 15.31
C GLN A 51 0.63 -6.81 13.89
N TRP A 52 1.28 -5.71 13.48
CA TRP A 52 2.02 -5.68 12.22
C TRP A 52 3.15 -6.70 12.20
N ASN A 53 3.96 -6.74 13.23
CA ASN A 53 5.08 -7.67 13.33
C ASN A 53 4.62 -9.14 13.31
N LYS A 54 3.47 -9.42 13.91
CA LYS A 54 2.83 -10.74 13.85
C LYS A 54 2.33 -11.06 12.44
N LEU A 55 1.62 -10.13 11.82
CA LEU A 55 1.11 -10.26 10.45
C LEU A 55 2.25 -10.45 9.45
N HIS A 56 3.28 -9.62 9.53
CA HIS A 56 4.43 -9.69 8.62
C HIS A 56 5.12 -11.06 8.68
N ARG A 57 5.37 -11.59 9.88
CA ARG A 57 5.92 -12.95 10.05
C ARG A 57 5.01 -14.03 9.49
N GLN A 58 3.70 -13.87 9.66
CA GLN A 58 2.73 -14.83 9.11
C GLN A 58 2.73 -14.79 7.57
N ILE A 59 2.76 -13.60 6.97
CA ILE A 59 2.87 -13.42 5.51
C ILE A 59 4.11 -14.15 4.98
N LEU A 60 5.28 -13.92 5.59
CA LEU A 60 6.51 -14.57 5.15
C LEU A 60 6.41 -16.10 5.22
N ALA A 61 5.90 -16.64 6.31
CA ALA A 61 5.72 -18.08 6.48
C ALA A 61 4.76 -18.69 5.44
N ASP A 62 3.68 -17.99 5.10
CA ASP A 62 2.70 -18.48 4.12
C ASP A 62 3.23 -18.38 2.69
N VAL A 63 3.97 -17.32 2.36
CA VAL A 63 4.65 -17.18 1.06
C VAL A 63 5.73 -18.29 0.89
N GLU A 64 6.51 -18.58 1.93
CA GLU A 64 7.48 -19.70 1.92
C GLU A 64 6.81 -21.07 1.69
N ARG A 65 5.57 -21.23 2.14
CA ARG A 65 4.75 -22.42 1.89
C ARG A 65 4.13 -22.45 0.48
N GLY A 66 4.37 -21.43 -0.33
CA GLY A 66 3.84 -21.30 -1.69
C GLY A 66 2.39 -20.81 -1.77
N LEU A 67 1.83 -20.28 -0.67
CA LEU A 67 0.46 -19.74 -0.65
C LEU A 67 0.41 -18.37 -1.28
N LYS A 68 -0.67 -18.09 -2.01
CA LYS A 68 -1.00 -16.77 -2.55
C LYS A 68 -1.69 -15.94 -1.48
N VAL A 69 -0.98 -14.94 -0.98
CA VAL A 69 -1.42 -14.09 0.12
C VAL A 69 -1.94 -12.75 -0.41
N ARG A 70 -3.08 -12.30 0.15
CA ARG A 70 -3.63 -10.95 -0.03
C ARG A 70 -3.64 -10.21 1.29
N VAL A 71 -3.24 -8.94 1.29
CA VAL A 71 -3.33 -8.07 2.47
C VAL A 71 -4.18 -6.84 2.15
N ILE A 72 -5.18 -6.60 2.98
CA ILE A 72 -6.18 -5.56 2.81
C ILE A 72 -5.98 -4.44 3.84
N PHE A 73 -5.94 -3.20 3.37
CA PHE A 73 -5.88 -1.98 4.16
C PHE A 73 -7.10 -1.10 3.84
N ASP A 74 -7.65 -0.39 4.82
CA ASP A 74 -8.73 0.57 4.58
C ASP A 74 -8.21 1.75 3.72
N GLU A 75 -6.99 2.23 4.01
CA GLU A 75 -6.31 3.32 3.28
C GLU A 75 -4.78 3.21 3.40
N ALA A 76 -4.04 3.97 2.57
CA ALA A 76 -2.57 3.96 2.54
C ALA A 76 -1.93 4.26 3.90
N SER A 77 -2.46 5.22 4.67
CA SER A 77 -1.96 5.61 6.00
C SER A 77 -1.97 4.47 7.04
N ARG A 78 -2.61 3.33 6.74
CA ARG A 78 -2.62 2.17 7.66
C ARG A 78 -1.36 1.34 7.53
N LEU A 79 -0.75 1.28 6.35
CA LEU A 79 0.46 0.50 6.12
C LEU A 79 1.67 1.10 6.86
N ALA A 80 1.89 2.41 6.74
CA ALA A 80 3.04 3.08 7.32
C ALA A 80 2.69 4.45 7.92
N ARG A 81 3.68 5.12 8.52
CA ARG A 81 3.54 6.45 9.12
C ARG A 81 4.05 7.56 8.21
N ASN A 82 5.00 7.24 7.36
CA ASN A 82 5.58 8.15 6.38
C ASN A 82 5.69 7.47 5.01
N ALA A 83 5.95 8.28 3.99
CA ALA A 83 5.97 7.85 2.61
C ALA A 83 7.10 6.86 2.31
N GLU A 84 8.29 7.07 2.87
CA GLU A 84 9.46 6.23 2.65
C GLU A 84 9.24 4.82 3.21
N GLU A 85 8.78 4.72 4.46
CA GLU A 85 8.46 3.44 5.09
C GLU A 85 7.35 2.72 4.31
N GLY A 86 6.29 3.46 3.91
CA GLY A 86 5.16 2.92 3.15
C GLY A 86 5.58 2.33 1.83
N THR A 87 6.38 3.06 1.06
CA THR A 87 6.90 2.62 -0.23
C THR A 87 7.82 1.41 -0.08
N ARG A 88 8.72 1.41 0.91
CA ARG A 88 9.61 0.29 1.17
C ARG A 88 8.85 -1.00 1.52
N ILE A 89 7.87 -0.93 2.42
CA ILE A 89 7.06 -2.09 2.80
C ILE A 89 6.21 -2.56 1.61
N TYR A 90 5.66 -1.63 0.83
CA TYR A 90 4.90 -1.96 -0.38
C TYR A 90 5.77 -2.74 -1.36
N GLU A 91 6.97 -2.25 -1.70
CA GLU A 91 7.90 -2.92 -2.63
C GLU A 91 8.34 -4.29 -2.10
N GLU A 92 8.63 -4.40 -0.80
CA GLU A 92 8.99 -5.66 -0.16
C GLU A 92 7.89 -6.72 -0.35
N LEU A 93 6.65 -6.40 0.04
CA LEU A 93 5.52 -7.34 -0.06
C LEU A 93 5.16 -7.64 -1.52
N PHE A 94 5.21 -6.64 -2.40
CA PHE A 94 4.97 -6.81 -3.84
C PHE A 94 5.98 -7.78 -4.47
N ASN A 95 7.26 -7.65 -4.15
CA ASN A 95 8.33 -8.52 -4.65
C ASN A 95 8.21 -9.97 -4.13
N LEU A 96 7.59 -10.15 -2.97
CA LEU A 96 7.22 -11.47 -2.43
C LEU A 96 5.97 -12.07 -3.10
N GLY A 97 5.35 -11.36 -4.04
CA GLY A 97 4.14 -11.81 -4.74
C GLY A 97 2.85 -11.62 -3.94
N VAL A 98 2.90 -10.87 -2.84
CA VAL A 98 1.72 -10.55 -2.01
C VAL A 98 0.83 -9.56 -2.76
N GLU A 99 -0.47 -9.82 -2.80
CA GLU A 99 -1.44 -8.89 -3.35
C GLU A 99 -1.84 -7.85 -2.29
N LEU A 100 -1.66 -6.57 -2.62
CA LEU A 100 -1.97 -5.45 -1.73
C LEU A 100 -3.23 -4.73 -2.22
N ILE A 101 -4.19 -4.55 -1.32
CA ILE A 101 -5.47 -3.88 -1.58
C ILE A 101 -5.62 -2.69 -0.63
N PHE A 102 -5.91 -1.53 -1.18
CA PHE A 102 -6.22 -0.30 -0.45
C PHE A 102 -7.62 0.17 -0.83
N LEU A 103 -8.61 -0.01 0.07
CA LEU A 103 -10.02 0.20 -0.26
C LEU A 103 -10.33 1.64 -0.70
N LYS A 104 -9.70 2.63 -0.05
CA LYS A 104 -9.92 4.06 -0.36
C LYS A 104 -8.96 4.65 -1.37
N THR A 105 -7.89 3.92 -1.70
CA THR A 105 -6.87 4.35 -2.67
C THR A 105 -6.57 3.25 -3.69
N PRO A 106 -7.57 2.77 -4.44
CA PRO A 106 -7.44 1.59 -5.30
C PRO A 106 -6.43 1.74 -6.43
N HIS A 107 -6.05 2.97 -6.78
CA HIS A 107 -5.05 3.25 -7.81
C HIS A 107 -3.63 2.80 -7.43
N ILE A 108 -3.38 2.48 -6.15
CA ILE A 108 -2.12 1.90 -5.69
C ILE A 108 -2.25 0.41 -5.33
N ASN A 109 -3.34 -0.25 -5.66
CA ASN A 109 -3.43 -1.70 -5.51
C ASN A 109 -2.34 -2.39 -6.34
N SER A 110 -1.82 -3.50 -5.86
CA SER A 110 -0.73 -4.22 -6.53
C SER A 110 -1.07 -4.68 -7.96
N GLU A 111 -2.34 -4.94 -8.26
CA GLU A 111 -2.79 -5.24 -9.63
C GLU A 111 -2.57 -4.06 -10.59
N THR A 112 -2.81 -2.82 -10.13
CA THR A 112 -2.55 -1.62 -10.95
C THR A 112 -1.06 -1.49 -11.27
N TYR A 113 -0.20 -1.78 -10.28
CA TYR A 113 1.25 -1.77 -10.48
C TYR A 113 1.71 -2.91 -11.39
N LYS A 114 1.17 -4.13 -11.24
CA LYS A 114 1.41 -5.24 -12.16
C LYS A 114 0.97 -4.93 -13.59
N ALA A 115 -0.18 -4.29 -13.76
CA ALA A 115 -0.64 -3.87 -15.08
C ALA A 115 0.36 -2.91 -15.75
N ALA A 116 0.93 -1.96 -15.00
CA ALA A 116 1.98 -1.08 -15.52
C ALA A 116 3.26 -1.84 -15.89
N LEU A 117 3.62 -2.90 -15.13
CA LEU A 117 4.74 -3.79 -15.47
C LEU A 117 4.49 -4.63 -16.72
N ASN A 118 3.26 -5.10 -16.89
CA ASN A 118 2.88 -5.98 -18.00
C ASN A 118 2.58 -5.22 -19.30
N ASN A 119 2.20 -3.95 -19.21
CA ASN A 119 1.95 -3.06 -20.35
C ASN A 119 3.24 -2.46 -20.92
N GLN A 120 4.35 -3.19 -20.86
CA GLN A 120 5.58 -2.78 -21.51
C GLN A 120 5.42 -2.84 -23.03
N LEU A 121 6.02 -1.86 -23.72
CA LEU A 121 6.08 -1.87 -25.17
C LEU A 121 6.98 -3.01 -25.62
N GLU A 122 6.38 -4.00 -26.26
CA GLU A 122 7.09 -5.04 -27.00
C GLU A 122 7.07 -4.67 -28.48
N ILE A 123 8.25 -4.49 -29.06
CA ILE A 123 8.39 -4.15 -30.48
C ILE A 123 9.02 -5.34 -31.18
N ALA A 124 8.39 -5.74 -32.30
CA ALA A 124 8.93 -6.80 -33.13
C ALA A 124 10.34 -6.43 -33.66
N THR A 125 11.19 -7.43 -33.78
CA THR A 125 12.53 -7.26 -34.35
C THR A 125 12.43 -6.82 -35.80
N LEU A 126 13.17 -5.76 -36.17
CA LEU A 126 13.22 -5.21 -37.49
C LEU A 126 14.43 -5.78 -38.25
N ASP A 127 14.32 -5.91 -39.56
CA ASP A 127 15.38 -6.47 -40.41
C ASP A 127 16.63 -5.59 -40.50
N ASP A 128 16.46 -4.26 -40.44
CA ASP A 128 17.57 -3.32 -40.41
C ASP A 128 18.12 -3.18 -38.98
N ALA A 129 19.38 -3.56 -38.80
CA ALA A 129 20.04 -3.61 -37.49
C ALA A 129 20.10 -2.23 -36.80
N ALA A 130 20.40 -1.16 -37.55
CA ALA A 130 20.51 0.19 -36.96
C ALA A 130 19.15 0.73 -36.55
N THR A 131 18.12 0.53 -37.38
CA THR A 131 16.74 0.90 -37.04
C THR A 131 16.23 0.06 -35.87
N ASN A 132 16.53 -1.23 -35.83
CA ASN A 132 16.14 -2.11 -34.74
C ASN A 132 16.76 -1.66 -33.40
N GLU A 133 18.06 -1.35 -33.37
CA GLU A 133 18.75 -0.85 -32.16
C GLU A 133 18.12 0.45 -31.66
N LEU A 134 17.84 1.41 -32.55
CA LEU A 134 17.19 2.67 -32.20
C LEU A 134 15.79 2.44 -31.60
N VAL A 135 14.98 1.64 -32.25
CA VAL A 135 13.58 1.40 -31.86
C VAL A 135 13.51 0.63 -30.53
N GLN A 136 14.35 -0.39 -30.34
CA GLN A 136 14.46 -1.12 -29.08
C GLN A 136 14.98 -0.22 -27.92
N GLY A 137 15.91 0.69 -28.23
CA GLY A 137 16.40 1.69 -27.28
C GLY A 137 15.31 2.64 -26.79
N ILE A 138 14.49 3.15 -27.72
CA ILE A 138 13.35 4.02 -27.41
C ILE A 138 12.30 3.26 -26.58
N ALA A 139 11.92 2.04 -26.96
CA ALA A 139 10.98 1.21 -26.24
C ALA A 139 11.46 0.94 -24.80
N GLY A 140 12.73 0.59 -24.64
CA GLY A 140 13.37 0.40 -23.34
C GLY A 140 13.33 1.64 -22.45
N ALA A 141 13.56 2.83 -23.05
CA ALA A 141 13.48 4.10 -22.31
C ALA A 141 12.03 4.41 -21.86
N ILE A 142 11.05 4.19 -22.73
CA ILE A 142 9.63 4.38 -22.42
C ILE A 142 9.20 3.40 -21.32
N ASN A 143 9.58 2.13 -21.39
CA ASN A 143 9.27 1.13 -20.38
C ASN A 143 9.83 1.50 -19.00
N LYS A 144 11.08 1.97 -18.94
CA LYS A 144 11.70 2.49 -17.70
C LYS A 144 10.91 3.68 -17.14
N TYR A 145 10.45 4.57 -18.00
CA TYR A 145 9.67 5.75 -17.59
C TYR A 145 8.30 5.35 -17.03
N ILE A 146 7.58 4.41 -17.65
CA ILE A 146 6.31 3.89 -17.16
C ILE A 146 6.45 3.30 -15.75
N LEU A 147 7.52 2.52 -15.52
CA LEU A 147 7.82 1.97 -14.20
C LEU A 147 8.13 3.06 -13.16
N ALA A 148 8.92 4.06 -13.54
CA ALA A 148 9.24 5.17 -12.66
C ALA A 148 7.99 5.96 -12.26
N LEU A 149 7.06 6.19 -13.20
CA LEU A 149 5.77 6.82 -12.93
C LEU A 149 4.90 6.00 -11.97
N ALA A 150 4.82 4.69 -12.16
CA ALA A 150 4.05 3.81 -11.29
C ALA A 150 4.59 3.84 -9.85
N LYS A 151 5.91 3.77 -9.67
CA LYS A 151 6.58 3.93 -8.36
C LYS A 151 6.31 5.30 -7.73
N GLN A 152 6.40 6.35 -8.54
CA GLN A 152 6.13 7.71 -8.08
C GLN A 152 4.68 7.87 -7.61
N GLN A 153 3.69 7.27 -8.28
CA GLN A 153 2.30 7.30 -7.84
C GLN A 153 2.09 6.62 -6.49
N ILE A 154 2.76 5.49 -6.25
CA ILE A 154 2.73 4.81 -4.95
C ILE A 154 3.30 5.74 -3.88
N PHE A 155 4.48 6.33 -4.11
CA PHE A 155 5.11 7.26 -3.17
C PHE A 155 4.22 8.47 -2.86
N LEU A 156 3.64 9.10 -3.88
CA LEU A 156 2.74 10.25 -3.74
C LEU A 156 1.47 9.90 -2.96
N ALA A 157 0.92 8.71 -3.12
CA ALA A 157 -0.23 8.26 -2.36
C ALA A 157 0.09 8.14 -0.86
N PHE A 158 1.26 7.60 -0.49
CA PHE A 158 1.71 7.57 0.89
C PHE A 158 2.03 8.96 1.43
N GLN A 159 2.65 9.84 0.64
CA GLN A 159 2.94 11.22 1.02
C GLN A 159 1.65 12.02 1.27
N SER A 160 0.64 11.86 0.42
CA SER A 160 -0.67 12.50 0.61
C SER A 160 -1.36 12.01 1.88
N ALA A 161 -1.28 10.70 2.15
CA ALA A 161 -1.83 10.11 3.36
C ALA A 161 -1.11 10.57 4.63
N GLU A 162 0.20 10.79 4.57
CA GLU A 162 1.01 11.38 5.67
C GLU A 162 0.58 12.81 5.95
N ALA A 163 0.51 13.65 4.91
CA ALA A 163 0.10 15.05 5.02
C ALA A 163 -1.33 15.21 5.59
N GLU A 164 -2.26 14.35 5.22
CA GLU A 164 -3.62 14.34 5.77
C GLU A 164 -3.61 14.07 7.28
N VAL A 165 -2.81 13.12 7.75
CA VAL A 165 -2.68 12.79 9.18
C VAL A 165 -2.07 13.95 9.94
N GLU A 166 -1.03 14.61 9.43
CA GLU A 166 -0.43 15.80 10.05
C GLU A 166 -1.41 16.97 10.14
N TYR A 167 -2.14 17.25 9.08
CA TYR A 167 -3.17 18.30 9.06
C TYR A 167 -4.26 18.03 10.11
N LEU A 168 -4.73 16.80 10.24
CA LEU A 168 -5.70 16.43 11.26
C LEU A 168 -5.15 16.61 12.70
N HIS A 169 -3.88 16.29 12.93
CA HIS A 169 -3.20 16.50 14.21
C HIS A 169 -3.10 18.00 14.56
N GLN A 170 -2.74 18.84 13.60
CA GLN A 170 -2.68 20.30 13.79
C GLN A 170 -4.05 20.88 14.16
N ARG A 171 -5.10 20.57 13.42
CA ARG A 171 -6.48 21.02 13.72
C ARG A 171 -6.97 20.59 15.10
N VAL A 172 -6.65 19.36 15.51
CA VAL A 172 -7.02 18.88 16.86
C VAL A 172 -6.26 19.66 17.93
N SER A 173 -4.98 19.96 17.73
CA SER A 173 -4.16 20.72 18.67
C SER A 173 -4.63 22.17 18.81
N GLU A 174 -5.00 22.82 17.70
CA GLU A 174 -5.55 24.18 17.68
C GLU A 174 -6.91 24.25 18.38
N GLY A 175 -7.83 23.34 18.10
CA GLY A 175 -9.13 23.27 18.76
C GLY A 175 -9.08 22.96 20.26
N VAL A 176 -7.96 22.38 20.76
CA VAL A 176 -7.71 22.19 22.19
C VAL A 176 -7.16 23.48 22.83
N ARG A 177 -6.34 24.25 22.09
CA ARG A 177 -5.82 25.56 22.54
C ARG A 177 -6.94 26.57 22.73
N ASP A 178 -7.83 26.69 21.75
CA ASP A 178 -8.96 27.66 21.81
C ASP A 178 -9.88 27.37 22.99
N ARG A 179 -10.12 26.11 23.33
CA ARG A 179 -10.93 25.74 24.52
C ARG A 179 -10.26 26.07 25.86
N LYS A 180 -8.92 26.14 25.91
CA LYS A 180 -8.17 26.50 27.11
C LYS A 180 -8.02 28.02 27.31
N SER A 181 -8.22 28.81 26.26
CA SER A 181 -8.14 30.27 26.32
C SER A 181 -9.48 30.94 26.63
N VAL A 182 -10.57 30.17 26.79
CA VAL A 182 -11.94 30.67 27.05
C VAL A 182 -12.39 30.40 28.51
N VAL A 183 -11.45 30.01 29.41
CA VAL A 183 -11.71 29.83 30.86
C VAL A 183 -10.96 30.85 31.67
#